data_6a0ad17df745373c0a7073db38fa522f
#
_entry.id   6a0ad17df745373c0a7073db38fa522f
#
_cell.length_a   1.000
_cell.length_b   1.000
_cell.length_c   1.000
_cell.angle_alpha   90.00
_cell.angle_beta   90.00
_cell.angle_gamma   90.00
#
_symmetry.space_group_name_H-M   'P 1'
#
loop_
_entity.id
_entity.type
_entity.pdbx_description
1 polymer ?
#
loop_
_entity_poly.entity_id
_entity_poly.type
_entity_poly.pdbx_seq_one_letter_code
_entity_poly.pdbx_strand_id
1 'polypeptide(L)'
;MLKPQQAFDLGIVDAIFPAANYLENSLAWADAVLGGKKVERKNEPGKIERLTKWPIAIKMARGMLESKIGTVPKSPYAALDLLDKAKSGTKAEGFAREDEALADLVTGDQFAASMYAFDLVQKRAKRPVGAPDKALAKKVSKVGIIGAGLMASQFALLFVRKLQVPVLITDLDQARVDKGVAYIHEEIGKLEAKGRLDADSANKLRALVTGTTDKSLYADCDFVIEAVFEEVGVKQQVFGEIEKVIAEDAILATNTSSLSVEEIGAKLAHPERLVGFHFFNPVAVMPLIEIVKTPGTSEAALSTAFVVAKNLGKNAVLTADAPGFVVNRLLAKVMGEAARAVY
;
A
#
# COMPACT_ATOMS: atom_id res chain seq x y z
N MET A 1 2.00 -11.03 -8.95
CA MET A 1 1.12 -11.78 -9.87
C MET A 1 1.85 -11.88 -11.21
N LEU A 2 1.91 -13.06 -11.82
CA LEU A 2 2.53 -13.24 -13.13
C LEU A 2 1.63 -12.64 -14.23
N LYS A 3 2.25 -12.03 -15.25
CA LYS A 3 1.53 -11.65 -16.48
C LYS A 3 1.19 -12.92 -17.30
N PRO A 4 0.13 -12.92 -18.12
CA PRO A 4 -0.25 -14.11 -18.91
C PRO A 4 0.92 -14.71 -19.73
N GLN A 5 1.70 -13.85 -20.41
CA GLN A 5 2.86 -14.31 -21.19
C GLN A 5 3.90 -14.99 -20.30
N GLN A 6 4.21 -14.44 -19.12
CA GLN A 6 5.15 -15.05 -18.18
C GLN A 6 4.67 -16.42 -17.68
N ALA A 7 3.35 -16.56 -17.42
CA ALA A 7 2.77 -17.82 -17.02
C ALA A 7 2.86 -18.89 -18.14
N PHE A 8 2.67 -18.47 -19.39
CA PHE A 8 2.83 -19.33 -20.56
C PHE A 8 4.30 -19.75 -20.77
N ASP A 9 5.22 -18.78 -20.68
CA ASP A 9 6.66 -19.05 -20.85
C ASP A 9 7.21 -19.99 -19.76
N LEU A 10 6.62 -19.93 -18.57
CA LEU A 10 6.94 -20.84 -17.45
C LEU A 10 6.21 -22.20 -17.55
N GLY A 11 5.31 -22.38 -18.50
CA GLY A 11 4.53 -23.62 -18.64
C GLY A 11 3.44 -23.81 -17.57
N ILE A 12 3.03 -22.72 -16.88
CA ILE A 12 1.95 -22.75 -15.89
C ILE A 12 0.58 -22.83 -16.58
N VAL A 13 0.45 -22.22 -17.75
CA VAL A 13 -0.73 -22.29 -18.60
C VAL A 13 -0.34 -22.81 -19.99
N ASP A 14 -1.23 -23.58 -20.60
CA ASP A 14 -0.97 -24.26 -21.89
C ASP A 14 -1.32 -23.38 -23.12
N ALA A 15 -2.12 -22.30 -22.90
CA ALA A 15 -2.49 -21.34 -23.93
C ALA A 15 -2.82 -19.97 -23.32
N ILE A 16 -2.70 -18.92 -24.15
CA ILE A 16 -3.17 -17.56 -23.85
C ILE A 16 -3.98 -17.04 -25.02
N PHE A 17 -5.04 -16.30 -24.72
CA PHE A 17 -5.96 -15.74 -25.70
C PHE A 17 -6.19 -14.26 -25.47
N PRO A 18 -6.48 -13.47 -26.54
CA PRO A 18 -6.92 -12.08 -26.38
C PRO A 18 -8.20 -11.99 -25.54
N ALA A 19 -8.32 -10.93 -24.74
CA ALA A 19 -9.47 -10.73 -23.86
C ALA A 19 -10.80 -10.60 -24.63
N ALA A 20 -10.75 -10.03 -25.84
CA ALA A 20 -11.96 -9.75 -26.64
C ALA A 20 -12.77 -11.02 -26.97
N ASN A 21 -12.10 -12.14 -27.30
CA ASN A 21 -12.77 -13.40 -27.67
C ASN A 21 -12.28 -14.54 -26.77
N TYR A 22 -12.06 -14.23 -25.49
CA TYR A 22 -11.45 -15.18 -24.56
C TYR A 22 -12.22 -16.48 -24.42
N LEU A 23 -13.54 -16.40 -24.20
CA LEU A 23 -14.40 -17.57 -24.00
C LEU A 23 -14.46 -18.46 -25.25
N GLU A 24 -14.74 -17.88 -26.41
CA GLU A 24 -14.82 -18.59 -27.67
C GLU A 24 -13.52 -19.31 -28.01
N ASN A 25 -12.39 -18.61 -27.91
CA ASN A 25 -11.08 -19.19 -28.15
C ASN A 25 -10.73 -20.30 -27.14
N SER A 26 -11.12 -20.12 -25.87
CA SER A 26 -10.89 -21.15 -24.85
C SER A 26 -11.70 -22.39 -25.09
N LEU A 27 -12.97 -22.27 -25.52
CA LEU A 27 -13.83 -23.40 -25.86
C LEU A 27 -13.34 -24.11 -27.10
N ALA A 28 -12.98 -23.38 -28.16
CA ALA A 28 -12.42 -23.96 -29.40
C ALA A 28 -11.10 -24.69 -29.09
N TRP A 29 -10.26 -24.14 -28.21
CA TRP A 29 -9.02 -24.83 -27.83
C TRP A 29 -9.31 -26.10 -27.03
N ALA A 30 -10.25 -26.05 -26.07
CA ALA A 30 -10.65 -27.22 -25.30
C ALA A 30 -11.22 -28.32 -26.20
N ASP A 31 -12.07 -27.96 -27.17
CA ASP A 31 -12.64 -28.90 -28.17
C ASP A 31 -11.53 -29.56 -29.02
N ALA A 32 -10.55 -28.76 -29.46
CA ALA A 32 -9.40 -29.30 -30.21
C ALA A 32 -8.59 -30.30 -29.36
N VAL A 33 -8.40 -30.04 -28.05
CA VAL A 33 -7.70 -30.95 -27.12
C VAL A 33 -8.51 -32.22 -26.91
N LEU A 34 -9.82 -32.13 -26.72
CA LEU A 34 -10.72 -33.27 -26.63
C LEU A 34 -10.73 -34.08 -27.93
N GLY A 35 -10.59 -33.41 -29.08
CA GLY A 35 -10.42 -34.03 -30.41
C GLY A 35 -9.04 -34.64 -30.67
N GLY A 36 -8.16 -34.67 -29.68
CA GLY A 36 -6.85 -35.34 -29.76
C GLY A 36 -5.65 -34.42 -30.06
N LYS A 37 -5.81 -33.10 -30.06
CA LYS A 37 -4.68 -32.18 -30.16
C LYS A 37 -3.72 -32.37 -28.99
N LYS A 38 -2.47 -32.72 -29.30
CA LYS A 38 -1.43 -32.81 -28.25
C LYS A 38 -1.04 -31.44 -27.77
N VAL A 39 -1.02 -31.29 -26.45
CA VAL A 39 -0.50 -30.11 -25.78
C VAL A 39 0.97 -30.36 -25.43
N GLU A 40 1.86 -29.64 -26.11
CA GLU A 40 3.29 -29.68 -25.79
C GLU A 40 3.56 -28.75 -24.60
N ARG A 41 3.75 -29.33 -23.43
CA ARG A 41 4.16 -28.57 -22.24
C ARG A 41 5.64 -28.24 -22.33
N LYS A 42 5.94 -26.98 -22.51
CA LYS A 42 7.30 -26.45 -22.40
C LYS A 42 7.72 -26.52 -20.92
N ASN A 43 8.93 -26.96 -20.67
CA ASN A 43 9.57 -26.97 -19.35
C ASN A 43 9.14 -28.08 -18.36
N GLU A 44 8.68 -29.23 -18.81
CA GLU A 44 8.68 -30.41 -17.92
C GLU A 44 10.12 -30.81 -17.59
N PRO A 45 10.52 -30.74 -16.29
CA PRO A 45 11.89 -31.08 -15.91
C PRO A 45 12.18 -32.55 -16.19
N GLY A 46 13.22 -32.81 -16.94
CA GLY A 46 13.69 -34.18 -17.21
C GLY A 46 14.23 -34.87 -15.98
N LYS A 47 14.44 -36.20 -16.05
CA LYS A 47 14.97 -37.00 -14.91
C LYS A 47 16.28 -36.42 -14.36
N ILE A 48 17.20 -36.01 -15.24
CA ILE A 48 18.49 -35.43 -14.83
C ILE A 48 18.29 -34.09 -14.11
N GLU A 49 17.39 -33.25 -14.59
CA GLU A 49 17.10 -31.95 -13.95
C GLU A 49 16.46 -32.11 -12.58
N ARG A 50 15.58 -33.09 -12.41
CA ARG A 50 14.98 -33.43 -11.13
C ARG A 50 16.02 -33.87 -10.10
N LEU A 51 17.08 -34.53 -10.53
CA LEU A 51 18.16 -35.00 -9.66
C LEU A 51 19.20 -33.93 -9.34
N THR A 52 19.45 -32.99 -10.25
CA THR A 52 20.56 -32.04 -10.14
C THR A 52 20.09 -30.61 -9.85
N LYS A 53 19.23 -30.04 -10.69
CA LYS A 53 18.78 -28.64 -10.58
C LYS A 53 17.71 -28.45 -9.50
N TRP A 54 16.83 -29.45 -9.31
CA TRP A 54 15.72 -29.33 -8.36
C TRP A 54 16.16 -29.13 -6.91
N PRO A 55 17.09 -29.93 -6.34
CA PRO A 55 17.58 -29.70 -4.98
C PRO A 55 18.24 -28.34 -4.79
N ILE A 56 18.94 -27.85 -5.82
CA ILE A 56 19.57 -26.53 -5.81
C ILE A 56 18.49 -25.44 -5.76
N ALA A 57 17.46 -25.54 -6.59
CA ALA A 57 16.35 -24.58 -6.62
C ALA A 57 15.59 -24.56 -5.28
N ILE A 58 15.32 -25.71 -4.67
CA ILE A 58 14.68 -25.81 -3.35
C ILE A 58 15.55 -25.16 -2.27
N LYS A 59 16.87 -25.42 -2.27
CA LYS A 59 17.80 -24.78 -1.32
C LYS A 59 17.83 -23.27 -1.48
N MET A 60 17.89 -22.77 -2.70
CA MET A 60 17.84 -21.32 -2.99
C MET A 60 16.50 -20.72 -2.55
N ALA A 61 15.38 -21.37 -2.86
CA ALA A 61 14.05 -20.92 -2.46
C ALA A 61 13.92 -20.86 -0.93
N ARG A 62 14.45 -21.83 -0.20
CA ARG A 62 14.48 -21.85 1.26
C ARG A 62 15.26 -20.65 1.81
N GLY A 63 16.48 -20.40 1.32
CA GLY A 63 17.27 -19.22 1.71
C GLY A 63 16.58 -17.89 1.40
N MET A 64 15.86 -17.79 0.27
CA MET A 64 15.06 -16.62 -0.07
C MET A 64 13.86 -16.44 0.89
N LEU A 65 13.22 -17.53 1.31
CA LEU A 65 12.14 -17.44 2.31
C LEU A 65 12.69 -16.99 3.66
N GLU A 66 13.77 -17.61 4.13
CA GLU A 66 14.41 -17.24 5.41
C GLU A 66 14.77 -15.76 5.45
N SER A 67 15.35 -15.22 4.36
CA SER A 67 15.72 -13.80 4.28
C SER A 67 14.53 -12.85 4.24
N LYS A 68 13.35 -13.28 3.75
CA LYS A 68 12.17 -12.42 3.58
C LYS A 68 11.17 -12.51 4.71
N ILE A 69 10.94 -13.68 5.26
CA ILE A 69 9.85 -13.93 6.21
C ILE A 69 10.33 -14.61 7.50
N GLY A 70 11.63 -14.88 7.64
CA GLY A 70 12.18 -15.63 8.76
C GLY A 70 11.73 -17.10 8.77
N THR A 71 12.00 -17.80 9.86
CA THR A 71 11.73 -19.25 10.02
C THR A 71 10.40 -19.56 10.71
N VAL A 72 9.69 -18.54 11.21
CA VAL A 72 8.46 -18.71 12.01
C VAL A 72 7.25 -19.21 11.21
N PRO A 73 6.93 -18.68 10.00
CA PRO A 73 5.79 -19.13 9.23
C PRO A 73 5.97 -20.56 8.73
N LYS A 74 5.09 -21.49 9.11
CA LYS A 74 5.20 -22.91 8.76
C LYS A 74 4.77 -23.22 7.32
N SER A 75 3.70 -22.61 6.83
CA SER A 75 3.07 -22.97 5.54
C SER A 75 3.97 -22.83 4.31
N PRO A 76 4.80 -21.77 4.15
CA PRO A 76 5.71 -21.69 3.00
C PRO A 76 6.77 -22.79 3.00
N TYR A 77 7.24 -23.19 4.17
CA TYR A 77 8.22 -24.28 4.29
C TYR A 77 7.60 -25.64 4.03
N ALA A 78 6.39 -25.91 4.53
CA ALA A 78 5.64 -27.11 4.20
C ALA A 78 5.43 -27.24 2.67
N ALA A 79 5.08 -26.13 2.00
CA ALA A 79 4.97 -26.11 0.55
C ALA A 79 6.29 -26.43 -0.16
N LEU A 80 7.43 -25.92 0.33
CA LEU A 80 8.74 -26.26 -0.22
C LEU A 80 9.10 -27.74 0.01
N ASP A 81 8.75 -28.30 1.17
CA ASP A 81 9.00 -29.70 1.47
C ASP A 81 8.16 -30.65 0.59
N LEU A 82 6.91 -30.27 0.31
CA LEU A 82 6.06 -30.97 -0.65
C LEU A 82 6.63 -30.90 -2.08
N LEU A 83 7.09 -29.71 -2.51
CA LEU A 83 7.75 -29.52 -3.80
C LEU A 83 9.05 -30.36 -3.88
N ASP A 84 9.86 -30.42 -2.85
CA ASP A 84 11.06 -31.24 -2.85
C ASP A 84 10.75 -32.74 -2.98
N LYS A 85 9.71 -33.20 -2.28
CA LYS A 85 9.23 -34.59 -2.37
C LYS A 85 8.59 -34.92 -3.74
N ALA A 86 8.06 -33.91 -4.44
CA ALA A 86 7.43 -34.10 -5.77
C ALA A 86 8.43 -34.43 -6.88
N LYS A 87 9.74 -34.33 -6.65
CA LYS A 87 10.78 -34.79 -7.60
C LYS A 87 10.70 -36.30 -7.88
N SER A 88 10.14 -37.08 -6.95
CA SER A 88 9.97 -38.53 -7.05
C SER A 88 8.63 -38.95 -6.45
N GLY A 89 8.11 -40.10 -6.88
CA GLY A 89 6.84 -40.63 -6.41
C GLY A 89 5.72 -40.48 -7.46
N THR A 90 4.58 -41.03 -7.13
CA THR A 90 3.37 -40.99 -7.94
C THR A 90 2.53 -39.75 -7.62
N LYS A 91 1.62 -39.39 -8.54
CA LYS A 91 0.66 -38.29 -8.32
C LYS A 91 -0.25 -38.56 -7.09
N ALA A 92 -0.66 -39.81 -6.88
CA ALA A 92 -1.49 -40.19 -5.75
C ALA A 92 -0.76 -39.97 -4.40
N GLU A 93 0.52 -40.37 -4.32
CA GLU A 93 1.35 -40.11 -3.13
C GLU A 93 1.57 -38.61 -2.89
N GLY A 94 1.70 -37.83 -3.99
CA GLY A 94 1.80 -36.38 -3.90
C GLY A 94 0.57 -35.76 -3.24
N PHE A 95 -0.62 -36.09 -3.73
CA PHE A 95 -1.89 -35.60 -3.16
C PHE A 95 -2.10 -36.05 -1.70
N ALA A 96 -1.79 -37.32 -1.36
CA ALA A 96 -1.90 -37.78 0.02
C ALA A 96 -1.02 -36.97 0.97
N ARG A 97 0.20 -36.58 0.56
CA ARG A 97 1.09 -35.70 1.35
C ARG A 97 0.57 -34.27 1.45
N GLU A 98 -0.05 -33.77 0.38
CA GLU A 98 -0.68 -32.44 0.41
C GLU A 98 -1.87 -32.40 1.36
N ASP A 99 -2.72 -33.42 1.35
CA ASP A 99 -3.87 -33.56 2.25
C ASP A 99 -3.43 -33.60 3.71
N GLU A 100 -2.38 -34.39 4.03
CA GLU A 100 -1.81 -34.46 5.38
C GLU A 100 -1.25 -33.12 5.83
N ALA A 101 -0.42 -32.49 4.98
CA ALA A 101 0.17 -31.19 5.29
C ALA A 101 -0.89 -30.08 5.44
N LEU A 102 -1.94 -30.12 4.62
CA LEU A 102 -3.05 -29.18 4.73
C LEU A 102 -3.82 -29.39 6.04
N ALA A 103 -4.13 -30.63 6.40
CA ALA A 103 -4.80 -30.97 7.66
C ALA A 103 -4.02 -30.44 8.88
N ASP A 104 -2.72 -30.66 8.91
CA ASP A 104 -1.84 -30.16 9.99
C ASP A 104 -1.81 -28.63 10.06
N LEU A 105 -1.72 -27.97 8.89
CA LEU A 105 -1.64 -26.50 8.84
C LEU A 105 -2.95 -25.83 9.24
N VAL A 106 -4.12 -26.33 8.78
CA VAL A 106 -5.42 -25.68 9.06
C VAL A 106 -5.91 -25.90 10.48
N THR A 107 -5.42 -26.93 11.17
CA THR A 107 -5.72 -27.18 12.59
C THR A 107 -4.76 -26.49 13.54
N GLY A 108 -3.70 -25.89 13.00
CA GLY A 108 -2.65 -25.24 13.79
C GLY A 108 -2.96 -23.82 14.21
N ASP A 109 -2.30 -23.35 15.28
CA ASP A 109 -2.46 -21.99 15.85
C ASP A 109 -2.15 -20.89 14.85
N GLN A 110 -1.19 -21.12 13.94
CA GLN A 110 -0.82 -20.11 12.93
C GLN A 110 -1.95 -19.87 11.92
N PHE A 111 -2.72 -20.89 11.58
CA PHE A 111 -3.90 -20.73 10.72
C PHE A 111 -4.97 -19.94 11.44
N ALA A 112 -5.29 -20.27 12.69
CA ALA A 112 -6.27 -19.55 13.50
C ALA A 112 -5.88 -18.07 13.65
N ALA A 113 -4.60 -17.77 13.93
CA ALA A 113 -4.08 -16.40 14.02
C ALA A 113 -4.15 -15.67 12.66
N SER A 114 -3.82 -16.35 11.57
CA SER A 114 -3.88 -15.79 10.21
C SER A 114 -5.32 -15.50 9.77
N MET A 115 -6.26 -16.39 10.08
CA MET A 115 -7.69 -16.18 9.82
C MET A 115 -8.25 -15.02 10.63
N TYR A 116 -7.86 -14.90 11.89
CA TYR A 116 -8.23 -13.76 12.72
C TYR A 116 -7.71 -12.44 12.15
N ALA A 117 -6.41 -12.39 11.79
CA ALA A 117 -5.81 -11.21 11.16
C ALA A 117 -6.46 -10.88 9.81
N PHE A 118 -6.75 -11.89 8.98
CA PHE A 118 -7.46 -11.73 7.71
C PHE A 118 -8.86 -11.15 7.93
N ASP A 119 -9.61 -11.66 8.90
CA ASP A 119 -10.96 -11.16 9.23
C ASP A 119 -10.93 -9.70 9.68
N LEU A 120 -9.97 -9.34 10.55
CA LEU A 120 -9.75 -7.95 10.97
C LEU A 120 -9.50 -7.03 9.77
N VAL A 121 -8.58 -7.42 8.86
CA VAL A 121 -8.25 -6.60 7.69
C VAL A 121 -9.42 -6.56 6.70
N GLN A 122 -10.06 -7.68 6.41
CA GLN A 122 -11.15 -7.73 5.41
C GLN A 122 -12.45 -7.10 5.89
N LYS A 123 -12.82 -7.26 7.14
CA LYS A 123 -14.07 -6.72 7.69
C LYS A 123 -13.90 -5.34 8.30
N ARG A 124 -12.93 -5.19 9.21
CA ARG A 124 -12.74 -3.96 9.97
C ARG A 124 -12.15 -2.83 9.14
N ALA A 125 -11.11 -3.11 8.32
CA ALA A 125 -10.52 -2.10 7.47
C ALA A 125 -11.47 -1.58 6.37
N LYS A 126 -12.41 -2.43 5.89
CA LYS A 126 -13.44 -2.01 4.92
C LYS A 126 -14.57 -1.19 5.55
N ARG A 127 -14.81 -1.38 6.84
CA ARG A 127 -15.82 -0.65 7.64
C ARG A 127 -15.17 -0.22 8.95
N PRO A 128 -14.33 0.80 8.95
CA PRO A 128 -13.65 1.27 10.15
C PRO A 128 -14.66 1.65 11.23
N VAL A 129 -14.39 1.22 12.46
CA VAL A 129 -15.25 1.55 13.60
C VAL A 129 -15.18 3.05 13.85
N GLY A 130 -16.33 3.70 14.00
CA GLY A 130 -16.43 5.15 14.24
C GLY A 130 -16.25 6.02 12.99
N ALA A 131 -16.11 5.42 11.79
CA ALA A 131 -16.13 6.20 10.56
C ALA A 131 -17.54 6.75 10.31
N PRO A 132 -17.66 8.07 9.99
CA PRO A 132 -18.95 8.67 9.62
C PRO A 132 -19.52 8.13 8.33
N ASP A 133 -20.77 8.49 8.03
CA ASP A 133 -21.39 8.13 6.75
C ASP A 133 -20.58 8.70 5.58
N LYS A 134 -20.34 7.87 4.57
CA LYS A 134 -19.62 8.25 3.34
C LYS A 134 -20.32 9.34 2.55
N ALA A 135 -21.64 9.50 2.70
CA ALA A 135 -22.40 10.54 2.06
C ALA A 135 -21.95 11.95 2.49
N LEU A 136 -21.31 12.06 3.66
CA LEU A 136 -20.76 13.31 4.17
C LEU A 136 -19.39 13.67 3.56
N ALA A 137 -18.75 12.73 2.86
CA ALA A 137 -17.43 12.95 2.27
C ALA A 137 -17.50 13.92 1.11
N LYS A 138 -16.56 14.87 1.10
CA LYS A 138 -16.37 15.81 -0.01
C LYS A 138 -15.57 15.14 -1.11
N LYS A 139 -15.86 15.54 -2.35
CA LYS A 139 -15.08 15.12 -3.50
C LYS A 139 -13.71 15.80 -3.43
N VAL A 140 -12.65 15.02 -3.60
CA VAL A 140 -11.29 15.54 -3.72
C VAL A 140 -10.88 15.47 -5.19
N SER A 141 -10.71 16.63 -5.81
CA SER A 141 -10.33 16.81 -7.21
C SER A 141 -8.95 17.42 -7.38
N LYS A 142 -8.41 18.08 -6.35
CA LYS A 142 -7.06 18.63 -6.31
C LYS A 142 -6.50 18.53 -4.88
N VAL A 143 -5.24 18.14 -4.77
CA VAL A 143 -4.55 17.97 -3.49
C VAL A 143 -3.39 18.96 -3.37
N GLY A 144 -3.29 19.61 -2.22
CA GLY A 144 -2.15 20.41 -1.83
C GLY A 144 -1.28 19.68 -0.83
N ILE A 145 0.04 19.74 -0.98
CA ILE A 145 1.02 19.17 -0.04
C ILE A 145 1.96 20.27 0.40
N ILE A 146 2.10 20.47 1.71
CA ILE A 146 2.97 21.47 2.28
C ILE A 146 4.20 20.77 2.89
N GLY A 147 5.37 21.11 2.36
CA GLY A 147 6.63 20.41 2.52
C GLY A 147 7.00 19.68 1.24
N ALA A 148 8.29 19.64 0.90
CA ALA A 148 8.85 18.89 -0.23
C ALA A 148 9.95 17.91 0.21
N GLY A 149 9.95 17.56 1.51
CA GLY A 149 10.82 16.54 2.07
C GLY A 149 10.44 15.12 1.63
N LEU A 150 11.14 14.13 2.17
CA LEU A 150 10.94 12.72 1.81
C LEU A 150 9.50 12.25 1.96
N MET A 151 8.86 12.54 3.10
CA MET A 151 7.47 12.11 3.35
C MET A 151 6.49 12.80 2.40
N ALA A 152 6.60 14.12 2.24
CA ALA A 152 5.76 14.90 1.33
C ALA A 152 5.84 14.40 -0.11
N SER A 153 7.06 14.11 -0.60
CA SER A 153 7.27 13.57 -1.95
C SER A 153 6.68 12.16 -2.12
N GLN A 154 6.76 11.31 -1.08
CA GLN A 154 6.12 9.99 -1.09
C GLN A 154 4.58 10.11 -1.10
N PHE A 155 4.01 11.09 -0.38
CA PHE A 155 2.56 11.38 -0.43
C PHE A 155 2.16 11.80 -1.84
N ALA A 156 2.85 12.78 -2.44
CA ALA A 156 2.57 13.25 -3.78
C ALA A 156 2.55 12.09 -4.78
N LEU A 157 3.58 11.24 -4.76
CA LEU A 157 3.64 10.05 -5.61
C LEU A 157 2.45 9.10 -5.38
N LEU A 158 2.04 8.89 -4.12
CA LEU A 158 0.90 8.04 -3.80
C LEU A 158 -0.42 8.67 -4.29
N PHE A 159 -0.62 9.96 -4.06
CA PHE A 159 -1.82 10.68 -4.46
C PHE A 159 -1.99 10.69 -5.99
N VAL A 160 -0.97 11.08 -6.76
CA VAL A 160 -1.08 11.08 -8.23
C VAL A 160 -1.31 9.67 -8.80
N ARG A 161 -0.69 8.64 -8.22
CA ARG A 161 -0.86 7.26 -8.69
C ARG A 161 -2.23 6.66 -8.37
N LYS A 162 -2.84 7.04 -7.27
CA LYS A 162 -4.06 6.39 -6.76
C LYS A 162 -5.31 7.19 -7.03
N LEU A 163 -5.26 8.50 -6.84
CA LEU A 163 -6.41 9.37 -7.10
C LEU A 163 -6.42 9.89 -8.54
N GLN A 164 -5.26 9.99 -9.19
CA GLN A 164 -5.10 10.56 -10.55
C GLN A 164 -5.66 11.99 -10.66
N VAL A 165 -5.43 12.79 -9.62
CA VAL A 165 -5.79 14.21 -9.54
C VAL A 165 -4.53 15.08 -9.53
N PRO A 166 -4.61 16.37 -9.91
CA PRO A 166 -3.53 17.33 -9.74
C PRO A 166 -3.06 17.40 -8.29
N VAL A 167 -1.74 17.46 -8.11
CA VAL A 167 -1.09 17.60 -6.82
C VAL A 167 -0.13 18.78 -6.87
N LEU A 168 -0.35 19.76 -6.00
CA LEU A 168 0.60 20.83 -5.74
C LEU A 168 1.51 20.45 -4.59
N ILE A 169 2.81 20.79 -4.69
CA ILE A 169 3.79 20.62 -3.62
C ILE A 169 4.53 21.94 -3.40
N THR A 170 4.68 22.37 -2.15
CA THR A 170 5.40 23.59 -1.78
C THR A 170 6.40 23.34 -0.64
N ASP A 171 7.41 24.21 -0.55
CA ASP A 171 8.35 24.28 0.58
C ASP A 171 8.79 25.74 0.77
N LEU A 172 9.75 25.97 1.67
CA LEU A 172 10.27 27.28 2.01
C LEU A 172 10.94 27.99 0.82
N ASP A 173 11.56 27.24 -0.07
CA ASP A 173 12.26 27.75 -1.24
C ASP A 173 12.10 26.85 -2.48
N GLN A 174 12.36 27.41 -3.66
CA GLN A 174 12.19 26.74 -4.93
C GLN A 174 13.14 25.52 -5.08
N ALA A 175 14.35 25.60 -4.54
CA ALA A 175 15.31 24.51 -4.64
C ALA A 175 14.84 23.22 -3.94
N ARG A 176 14.17 23.35 -2.78
CA ARG A 176 13.54 22.23 -2.08
C ARG A 176 12.34 21.69 -2.85
N VAL A 177 11.52 22.56 -3.39
CA VAL A 177 10.37 22.19 -4.25
C VAL A 177 10.86 21.39 -5.46
N ASP A 178 11.86 21.90 -6.17
CA ASP A 178 12.42 21.24 -7.37
C ASP A 178 12.98 19.86 -7.03
N LYS A 179 13.68 19.74 -5.89
CA LYS A 179 14.19 18.45 -5.40
C LYS A 179 13.06 17.46 -5.12
N GLY A 180 11.97 17.91 -4.50
CA GLY A 180 10.81 17.07 -4.24
C GLY A 180 10.12 16.59 -5.51
N VAL A 181 9.92 17.48 -6.48
CA VAL A 181 9.37 17.17 -7.81
C VAL A 181 10.27 16.20 -8.57
N ALA A 182 11.58 16.46 -8.57
CA ALA A 182 12.56 15.58 -9.21
C ALA A 182 12.52 14.16 -8.64
N TYR A 183 12.44 14.01 -7.32
CA TYR A 183 12.27 12.70 -6.66
C TYR A 183 11.01 11.98 -7.16
N ILE A 184 9.87 12.68 -7.23
CA ILE A 184 8.61 12.08 -7.70
C ILE A 184 8.73 11.59 -9.14
N HIS A 185 9.33 12.41 -10.03
CA HIS A 185 9.55 12.07 -11.43
C HIS A 185 10.50 10.89 -11.59
N GLU A 186 11.57 10.82 -10.78
CA GLU A 186 12.50 9.69 -10.77
C GLU A 186 11.80 8.38 -10.37
N GLU A 187 10.99 8.39 -9.31
CA GLU A 187 10.24 7.22 -8.87
C GLU A 187 9.22 6.74 -9.92
N ILE A 188 8.55 7.67 -10.63
CA ILE A 188 7.70 7.34 -11.78
C ILE A 188 8.54 6.69 -12.88
N GLY A 189 9.73 7.21 -13.19
CA GLY A 189 10.66 6.64 -14.15
C GLY A 189 11.13 5.22 -13.77
N LYS A 190 11.38 4.96 -12.49
CA LYS A 190 11.71 3.61 -11.99
C LYS A 190 10.55 2.61 -12.21
N LEU A 191 9.31 3.07 -12.10
CA LEU A 191 8.13 2.22 -12.38
C LEU A 191 7.97 1.93 -13.87
N GLU A 192 8.24 2.93 -14.72
CA GLU A 192 8.26 2.81 -16.17
C GLU A 192 9.35 1.83 -16.63
N ALA A 193 10.59 2.00 -16.17
CA ALA A 193 11.71 1.11 -16.47
C ALA A 193 11.48 -0.36 -16.04
N LYS A 194 10.71 -0.58 -14.98
CA LYS A 194 10.30 -1.91 -14.51
C LYS A 194 9.08 -2.47 -15.25
N GLY A 195 8.56 -1.78 -16.28
CA GLY A 195 7.38 -2.19 -17.04
C GLY A 195 6.09 -2.22 -16.20
N ARG A 196 6.05 -1.47 -15.08
CA ARG A 196 4.85 -1.33 -14.23
C ARG A 196 3.93 -0.20 -14.69
N LEU A 197 4.46 0.73 -15.47
CA LEU A 197 3.76 1.80 -16.18
C LEU A 197 4.23 1.78 -17.64
N ASP A 198 3.34 2.07 -18.58
CA ASP A 198 3.72 2.46 -19.92
C ASP A 198 4.13 3.95 -19.98
N ALA A 199 4.73 4.38 -21.09
CA ALA A 199 5.24 5.74 -21.24
C ALA A 199 4.11 6.80 -21.14
N ASP A 200 2.93 6.54 -21.71
CA ASP A 200 1.80 7.47 -21.68
C ASP A 200 1.28 7.65 -20.27
N SER A 201 1.11 6.55 -19.54
CA SER A 201 0.72 6.57 -18.12
C SER A 201 1.76 7.29 -17.27
N ALA A 202 3.05 7.06 -17.49
CA ALA A 202 4.12 7.74 -16.77
C ALA A 202 4.11 9.25 -17.02
N ASN A 203 3.97 9.68 -18.27
CA ASN A 203 3.89 11.09 -18.65
C ASN A 203 2.65 11.78 -18.06
N LYS A 204 1.49 11.10 -18.08
CA LYS A 204 0.28 11.59 -17.44
C LYS A 204 0.48 11.83 -15.94
N LEU A 205 1.11 10.91 -15.23
CA LEU A 205 1.37 11.08 -13.80
C LEU A 205 2.34 12.21 -13.51
N ARG A 206 3.41 12.38 -14.33
CA ARG A 206 4.33 13.51 -14.19
C ARG A 206 3.63 14.85 -14.38
N ALA A 207 2.73 14.96 -15.36
CA ALA A 207 1.96 16.17 -15.64
C ALA A 207 0.97 16.57 -14.52
N LEU A 208 0.61 15.64 -13.64
CA LEU A 208 -0.25 15.91 -12.49
C LEU A 208 0.48 16.53 -11.30
N VAL A 209 1.82 16.60 -11.31
CA VAL A 209 2.63 17.14 -10.21
C VAL A 209 3.10 18.54 -10.57
N THR A 210 2.78 19.52 -9.73
CA THR A 210 3.25 20.89 -9.87
C THR A 210 3.95 21.34 -8.59
N GLY A 211 5.21 21.76 -8.70
CA GLY A 211 5.96 22.40 -7.62
C GLY A 211 5.79 23.92 -7.66
N THR A 212 5.57 24.56 -6.52
CA THR A 212 5.42 26.01 -6.43
C THR A 212 5.78 26.53 -5.05
N THR A 213 6.29 27.76 -4.98
CA THR A 213 6.39 28.54 -3.73
C THR A 213 5.22 29.50 -3.57
N ASP A 214 4.40 29.67 -4.62
CA ASP A 214 3.22 30.53 -4.58
C ASP A 214 2.02 29.79 -3.97
N LYS A 215 1.68 30.18 -2.75
CA LYS A 215 0.57 29.60 -1.99
C LYS A 215 -0.81 29.98 -2.58
N SER A 216 -0.92 31.04 -3.39
CA SER A 216 -2.18 31.42 -4.02
C SER A 216 -2.75 30.33 -4.92
N LEU A 217 -1.89 29.47 -5.48
CA LEU A 217 -2.28 28.33 -6.32
C LEU A 217 -3.00 27.20 -5.55
N TYR A 218 -3.06 27.30 -4.23
CA TYR A 218 -3.79 26.33 -3.37
C TYR A 218 -5.28 26.64 -3.26
N ALA A 219 -5.75 27.78 -3.79
CA ALA A 219 -7.12 28.27 -3.65
C ALA A 219 -8.20 27.24 -4.05
N ASP A 220 -7.92 26.39 -5.02
CA ASP A 220 -8.80 25.33 -5.53
C ASP A 220 -8.44 23.92 -5.05
N CYS A 221 -7.59 23.80 -4.01
CA CYS A 221 -7.31 22.50 -3.39
C CYS A 221 -8.45 22.12 -2.43
N ASP A 222 -8.96 20.90 -2.60
CA ASP A 222 -10.03 20.35 -1.75
C ASP A 222 -9.48 19.66 -0.49
N PHE A 223 -8.25 19.20 -0.55
CA PHE A 223 -7.56 18.47 0.52
C PHE A 223 -6.12 18.92 0.60
N VAL A 224 -5.72 19.50 1.72
CA VAL A 224 -4.35 19.99 1.94
C VAL A 224 -3.72 19.23 3.09
N ILE A 225 -2.58 18.57 2.83
CA ILE A 225 -1.83 17.83 3.85
C ILE A 225 -0.46 18.47 4.09
N GLU A 226 -0.11 18.70 5.37
CA GLU A 226 1.22 19.17 5.72
C GLU A 226 2.15 18.03 6.20
N ALA A 227 3.41 18.14 5.81
CA ALA A 227 4.52 17.27 6.22
C ALA A 227 5.79 18.11 6.41
N VAL A 228 5.69 19.17 7.20
CA VAL A 228 6.79 20.05 7.60
C VAL A 228 7.43 19.57 8.90
N PHE A 229 8.34 20.36 9.48
CA PHE A 229 9.00 20.02 10.73
C PHE A 229 8.00 19.71 11.84
N GLU A 230 8.34 18.74 12.70
CA GLU A 230 7.50 18.24 13.79
C GLU A 230 7.55 19.20 15.00
N GLU A 231 7.03 20.42 14.80
CA GLU A 231 6.96 21.49 15.76
C GLU A 231 5.61 22.22 15.65
N VAL A 232 4.90 22.35 16.76
CA VAL A 232 3.54 22.92 16.80
C VAL A 232 3.50 24.34 16.20
N GLY A 233 4.44 25.20 16.59
CA GLY A 233 4.50 26.58 16.11
C GLY A 233 4.65 26.69 14.59
N VAL A 234 5.50 25.84 13.99
CA VAL A 234 5.70 25.79 12.54
C VAL A 234 4.43 25.33 11.82
N LYS A 235 3.77 24.28 12.34
CA LYS A 235 2.52 23.75 11.77
C LYS A 235 1.38 24.75 11.88
N GLN A 236 1.24 25.45 13.01
CA GLN A 236 0.27 26.52 13.20
C GLN A 236 0.48 27.68 12.22
N GLN A 237 1.75 28.10 12.01
CA GLN A 237 2.06 29.15 11.06
C GLN A 237 1.66 28.73 9.64
N VAL A 238 2.08 27.56 9.22
CA VAL A 238 1.82 27.03 7.86
C VAL A 238 0.33 26.91 7.60
N PHE A 239 -0.44 26.34 8.53
CA PHE A 239 -1.89 26.25 8.38
C PHE A 239 -2.59 27.61 8.41
N GLY A 240 -2.15 28.54 9.27
CA GLY A 240 -2.72 29.89 9.30
C GLY A 240 -2.45 30.71 8.03
N GLU A 241 -1.37 30.41 7.31
CA GLU A 241 -1.09 31.00 5.98
C GLU A 241 -1.98 30.40 4.90
N ILE A 242 -2.10 29.05 4.87
CA ILE A 242 -2.85 28.34 3.84
C ILE A 242 -4.36 28.51 3.99
N GLU A 243 -4.84 28.60 5.23
CA GLU A 243 -6.26 28.82 5.52
C GLU A 243 -6.83 30.07 4.88
N LYS A 244 -6.01 31.13 4.73
CA LYS A 244 -6.40 32.39 4.09
C LYS A 244 -6.61 32.30 2.59
N VAL A 245 -6.15 31.20 1.98
CA VAL A 245 -6.11 31.04 0.52
C VAL A 245 -7.11 30.01 0.04
N ILE A 246 -7.23 28.88 0.77
CA ILE A 246 -8.10 27.77 0.38
C ILE A 246 -9.57 28.05 0.68
N ALA A 247 -10.47 27.33 0.01
CA ALA A 247 -11.89 27.40 0.28
C ALA A 247 -12.21 27.03 1.75
N GLU A 248 -13.23 27.68 2.34
CA GLU A 248 -13.61 27.43 3.75
C GLU A 248 -13.97 25.98 4.05
N ASP A 249 -14.41 25.25 3.04
CA ASP A 249 -14.81 23.86 3.14
C ASP A 249 -13.71 22.86 2.75
N ALA A 250 -12.53 23.33 2.34
CA ALA A 250 -11.38 22.47 2.06
C ALA A 250 -10.89 21.77 3.36
N ILE A 251 -10.51 20.51 3.23
CA ILE A 251 -10.03 19.71 4.37
C ILE A 251 -8.55 19.94 4.60
N LEU A 252 -8.19 20.21 5.83
CA LEU A 252 -6.82 20.30 6.31
C LEU A 252 -6.41 18.97 6.97
N ALA A 253 -5.23 18.48 6.66
CA ALA A 253 -4.68 17.26 7.21
C ALA A 253 -3.26 17.47 7.72
N THR A 254 -2.93 16.94 8.90
CA THR A 254 -1.57 16.95 9.44
C THR A 254 -1.00 15.54 9.49
N ASN A 255 0.25 15.37 9.01
CA ASN A 255 0.96 14.10 9.12
C ASN A 255 1.78 14.01 10.42
N THR A 256 1.46 14.78 11.44
CA THR A 256 2.18 14.65 12.72
C THR A 256 2.17 13.20 13.22
N SER A 257 3.27 12.80 13.85
CA SER A 257 3.42 11.47 14.41
C SER A 257 3.10 11.40 15.91
N SER A 258 3.05 12.55 16.59
CA SER A 258 2.96 12.59 18.06
C SER A 258 2.39 13.86 18.65
N LEU A 259 2.40 14.97 17.89
CA LEU A 259 1.89 16.26 18.38
C LEU A 259 0.37 16.24 18.44
N SER A 260 -0.20 17.04 19.36
CA SER A 260 -1.65 17.20 19.45
C SER A 260 -2.21 17.91 18.20
N VAL A 261 -3.15 17.26 17.55
CA VAL A 261 -3.87 17.81 16.39
C VAL A 261 -4.74 19.00 16.82
N GLU A 262 -5.31 18.93 18.03
CA GLU A 262 -6.08 20.03 18.62
C GLU A 262 -5.20 21.28 18.83
N GLU A 263 -4.00 21.09 19.37
CA GLU A 263 -3.05 22.19 19.58
C GLU A 263 -2.59 22.79 18.24
N ILE A 264 -2.33 21.97 17.23
CA ILE A 264 -2.00 22.43 15.87
C ILE A 264 -3.13 23.29 15.30
N GLY A 265 -4.38 22.87 15.51
CA GLY A 265 -5.57 23.57 15.01
C GLY A 265 -5.99 24.79 15.83
N ALA A 266 -5.42 25.03 17.00
CA ALA A 266 -5.92 26.03 17.96
C ALA A 266 -5.92 27.49 17.45
N LYS A 267 -5.15 27.80 16.42
CA LYS A 267 -5.08 29.14 15.80
C LYS A 267 -5.85 29.26 14.47
N LEU A 268 -6.48 28.18 14.02
CA LEU A 268 -7.31 28.21 12.81
C LEU A 268 -8.64 28.92 13.09
N ALA A 269 -9.15 29.62 12.08
CA ALA A 269 -10.51 30.15 12.11
C ALA A 269 -11.56 29.04 12.03
N HIS A 270 -11.23 27.95 11.30
CA HIS A 270 -12.09 26.79 11.05
C HIS A 270 -11.39 25.48 11.46
N PRO A 271 -11.13 25.27 12.79
CA PRO A 271 -10.43 24.08 13.28
C PRO A 271 -11.21 22.77 13.03
N GLU A 272 -12.53 22.84 12.84
CA GLU A 272 -13.41 21.70 12.58
C GLU A 272 -13.09 20.94 11.28
N ARG A 273 -12.35 21.55 10.35
CA ARG A 273 -11.91 20.93 9.11
C ARG A 273 -10.52 20.30 9.19
N LEU A 274 -9.83 20.42 10.34
CA LEU A 274 -8.54 19.79 10.56
C LEU A 274 -8.70 18.37 11.05
N VAL A 275 -7.90 17.47 10.48
CA VAL A 275 -7.83 16.05 10.86
C VAL A 275 -6.37 15.59 10.88
N GLY A 276 -6.00 14.74 11.83
CA GLY A 276 -4.73 14.02 11.74
C GLY A 276 -4.82 12.92 10.67
N PHE A 277 -3.80 12.83 9.82
CA PHE A 277 -3.75 11.86 8.72
C PHE A 277 -2.35 11.24 8.66
N HIS A 278 -2.07 10.39 9.66
CA HIS A 278 -0.74 9.90 9.96
C HIS A 278 -0.37 8.69 9.11
N PHE A 279 0.57 8.89 8.21
CA PHE A 279 1.17 7.83 7.39
C PHE A 279 2.37 7.19 8.09
N PHE A 280 2.70 5.96 7.66
CA PHE A 280 3.90 5.23 8.06
C PHE A 280 4.88 5.12 6.91
N ASN A 281 6.18 5.26 7.21
CA ASN A 281 7.26 5.15 6.23
C ASN A 281 7.70 3.67 6.09
N PRO A 282 7.91 3.15 4.87
CA PRO A 282 7.70 3.76 3.54
C PRO A 282 6.22 3.85 3.14
N VAL A 283 5.80 5.04 2.69
CA VAL A 283 4.39 5.33 2.39
C VAL A 283 3.80 4.38 1.36
N ALA A 284 4.57 3.97 0.35
CA ALA A 284 4.10 3.06 -0.69
C ALA A 284 3.83 1.63 -0.20
N VAL A 285 4.46 1.22 0.90
CA VAL A 285 4.47 -0.17 1.40
C VAL A 285 3.55 -0.34 2.60
N MET A 286 3.62 0.60 3.54
CA MET A 286 2.86 0.52 4.80
C MET A 286 1.35 0.69 4.55
N PRO A 287 0.53 -0.32 4.89
CA PRO A 287 -0.88 -0.29 4.53
C PRO A 287 -1.75 0.55 5.47
N LEU A 288 -1.26 0.89 6.65
CA LEU A 288 -2.02 1.56 7.70
C LEU A 288 -1.99 3.09 7.56
N ILE A 289 -3.10 3.75 7.88
CA ILE A 289 -3.20 5.18 8.20
C ILE A 289 -3.97 5.33 9.50
N GLU A 290 -3.47 6.15 10.41
CA GLU A 290 -4.22 6.62 11.57
C GLU A 290 -4.91 7.94 11.23
N ILE A 291 -6.23 7.95 11.34
CA ILE A 291 -7.06 9.16 11.22
C ILE A 291 -7.34 9.63 12.64
N VAL A 292 -6.76 10.78 12.99
CA VAL A 292 -6.85 11.33 14.34
C VAL A 292 -7.93 12.41 14.37
N LYS A 293 -8.91 12.24 15.27
CA LYS A 293 -9.95 13.24 15.50
C LYS A 293 -9.71 13.99 16.80
N THR A 294 -9.99 15.26 16.78
CA THR A 294 -10.17 16.10 17.97
C THR A 294 -11.65 16.17 18.34
N PRO A 295 -12.01 16.69 19.53
CA PRO A 295 -13.41 16.94 19.87
C PRO A 295 -14.13 17.88 18.89
N GLY A 296 -13.38 18.79 18.24
CA GLY A 296 -13.91 19.77 17.28
C GLY A 296 -13.96 19.28 15.82
N THR A 297 -13.31 18.18 15.47
CA THR A 297 -13.25 17.71 14.08
C THR A 297 -14.63 17.33 13.54
N SER A 298 -15.04 17.93 12.42
CA SER A 298 -16.36 17.70 11.81
C SER A 298 -16.48 16.30 11.19
N GLU A 299 -17.70 15.78 11.13
CA GLU A 299 -17.98 14.49 10.46
C GLU A 299 -17.65 14.53 8.97
N ALA A 300 -17.81 15.68 8.30
CA ALA A 300 -17.44 15.85 6.89
C ALA A 300 -15.93 15.71 6.69
N ALA A 301 -15.11 16.31 7.57
CA ALA A 301 -13.66 16.18 7.53
C ALA A 301 -13.22 14.73 7.75
N LEU A 302 -13.77 14.07 8.78
CA LEU A 302 -13.50 12.66 9.06
C LEU A 302 -13.93 11.75 7.90
N SER A 303 -15.15 11.93 7.39
CA SER A 303 -15.64 11.12 6.27
C SER A 303 -14.77 11.27 5.03
N THR A 304 -14.37 12.52 4.71
CA THR A 304 -13.47 12.78 3.58
C THR A 304 -12.12 12.11 3.78
N ALA A 305 -11.53 12.21 4.97
CA ALA A 305 -10.27 11.54 5.30
C ALA A 305 -10.36 10.01 5.13
N PHE A 306 -11.43 9.38 5.59
CA PHE A 306 -11.65 7.93 5.39
C PHE A 306 -11.79 7.55 3.92
N VAL A 307 -12.52 8.34 3.13
CA VAL A 307 -12.70 8.10 1.70
C VAL A 307 -11.38 8.26 0.95
N VAL A 308 -10.60 9.31 1.27
CA VAL A 308 -9.26 9.51 0.71
C VAL A 308 -8.35 8.34 1.06
N ALA A 309 -8.26 7.94 2.33
CA ALA A 309 -7.44 6.81 2.75
C ALA A 309 -7.81 5.52 2.01
N LYS A 310 -9.10 5.24 1.86
CA LYS A 310 -9.60 4.09 1.10
C LYS A 310 -9.20 4.15 -0.37
N ASN A 311 -9.33 5.31 -1.02
CA ASN A 311 -8.98 5.48 -2.42
C ASN A 311 -7.46 5.39 -2.64
N LEU A 312 -6.66 5.75 -1.64
CA LEU A 312 -5.22 5.51 -1.62
C LEU A 312 -4.85 4.02 -1.43
N GLY A 313 -5.83 3.16 -1.17
CA GLY A 313 -5.61 1.73 -0.91
C GLY A 313 -5.05 1.44 0.47
N LYS A 314 -5.34 2.31 1.44
CA LYS A 314 -4.89 2.19 2.83
C LYS A 314 -5.99 1.65 3.74
N ASN A 315 -5.57 1.00 4.81
CA ASN A 315 -6.43 0.58 5.91
C ASN A 315 -6.46 1.71 6.94
N ALA A 316 -7.56 2.43 7.04
CA ALA A 316 -7.70 3.54 7.97
C ALA A 316 -8.26 3.06 9.32
N VAL A 317 -7.69 3.57 10.40
CA VAL A 317 -8.21 3.41 11.76
C VAL A 317 -8.46 4.79 12.38
N LEU A 318 -9.59 4.93 13.09
CA LEU A 318 -9.89 6.14 13.83
C LEU A 318 -9.19 6.10 15.18
N THR A 319 -8.50 7.18 15.52
CA THR A 319 -7.85 7.33 16.81
C THR A 319 -8.24 8.65 17.47
N ALA A 320 -8.14 8.70 18.81
CA ALA A 320 -8.21 9.95 19.55
C ALA A 320 -6.89 10.72 19.43
N ASP A 321 -6.96 12.04 19.63
CA ASP A 321 -5.79 12.91 19.74
C ASP A 321 -5.09 12.65 21.09
N ALA A 322 -4.12 11.75 21.07
CA ALA A 322 -3.32 11.37 22.23
C ALA A 322 -1.86 11.15 21.80
N PRO A 323 -0.86 11.46 22.65
CA PRO A 323 0.55 11.36 22.28
C PRO A 323 0.94 10.02 21.69
N GLY A 324 1.48 10.02 20.46
CA GLY A 324 1.90 8.82 19.73
C GLY A 324 0.74 7.96 19.19
N PHE A 325 -0.48 8.45 19.26
CA PHE A 325 -1.71 7.81 18.77
C PHE A 325 -1.83 6.36 19.25
N VAL A 326 -1.91 5.38 18.33
CA VAL A 326 -1.95 3.96 18.69
C VAL A 326 -0.60 3.30 18.45
N VAL A 327 -0.06 3.37 17.21
CA VAL A 327 1.13 2.59 16.83
C VAL A 327 2.38 3.05 17.57
N ASN A 328 2.67 4.36 17.56
CA ASN A 328 3.86 4.88 18.23
C ASN A 328 3.77 4.74 19.75
N ARG A 329 2.57 4.83 20.33
CA ARG A 329 2.33 4.59 21.75
C ARG A 329 2.63 3.13 22.14
N LEU A 330 2.22 2.16 21.32
CA LEU A 330 2.57 0.75 21.53
C LEU A 330 4.08 0.51 21.32
N LEU A 331 4.63 1.09 20.26
CA LEU A 331 6.05 0.97 19.93
C LEU A 331 6.94 1.53 21.07
N ALA A 332 6.59 2.67 21.64
CA ALA A 332 7.32 3.26 22.78
C ALA A 332 7.35 2.31 23.99
N LYS A 333 6.27 1.56 24.24
CA LYS A 333 6.24 0.55 25.30
C LYS A 333 7.17 -0.62 24.98
N VAL A 334 7.10 -1.16 23.77
CA VAL A 334 7.98 -2.27 23.34
C VAL A 334 9.45 -1.86 23.41
N MET A 335 9.80 -0.67 22.91
CA MET A 335 11.18 -0.16 22.96
C MET A 335 11.65 0.08 24.39
N GLY A 336 10.76 0.58 25.26
CA GLY A 336 11.06 0.77 26.68
C GLY A 336 11.35 -0.54 27.40
N GLU A 337 10.57 -1.61 27.14
CA GLU A 337 10.83 -2.92 27.70
C GLU A 337 12.11 -3.56 27.12
N ALA A 338 12.36 -3.40 25.84
CA ALA A 338 13.60 -3.87 25.22
C ALA A 338 14.85 -3.16 25.81
N ALA A 339 14.76 -1.86 26.04
CA ALA A 339 15.84 -1.11 26.71
C ALA A 339 16.09 -1.60 28.13
N ARG A 340 15.02 -1.84 28.93
CA ARG A 340 15.14 -2.39 30.29
C ARG A 340 15.76 -3.79 30.32
N ALA A 341 15.55 -4.60 29.29
CA ALA A 341 16.13 -5.94 29.20
C ALA A 341 17.65 -5.92 28.93
N VAL A 342 18.20 -4.79 28.47
CA VAL A 342 19.64 -4.62 28.19
C VAL A 342 20.38 -4.02 29.38
N TYR A 343 19.70 -3.25 30.24
CA TYR A 343 20.24 -2.60 31.45
C TYR A 343 19.72 -3.28 32.72
#